data_15a345b855327965fc8a32527f11817f
#
_entry.id   15a345b855327965fc8a32527f11817f
#
_cell.length_a   1.000
_cell.length_b   1.000
_cell.length_c   1.000
_cell.angle_alpha   90.00
_cell.angle_beta   90.00
_cell.angle_gamma   90.00
#
_symmetry.space_group_name_H-M   'P 1'
#
loop_
_entity.id
_entity.type
_entity.pdbx_description
1 polymer ?
#
loop_
_entity_poly.entity_id
_entity_poly.type
_entity_poly.pdbx_seq_one_letter_code
_entity_poly.pdbx_strand_id
1 'polypeptide(L)'
;MSYKLPLFAAAAFLGGYMLISNRQLRVNKYELKVSKLPKNFVGKKILLLADLHKKRYGDNFNNLVNSCIAAEPDFIFFAGDLYSRDETDMIPKLALMKRLKHIAPTYYIFGNHETDNMDNAEALALKLTECGVHILRNNMEQIKIGEDHINIYGTQLPQRFYRNEDFSHHDLPQIKKDELTKLLGEPDRSECN
;
A
#
# COMPACT_ATOMS: atom_id res chain seq x y z
N MET A 1 -49.23 16.30 -12.32
CA MET A 1 -47.87 16.90 -12.26
C MET A 1 -46.87 15.81 -11.97
N SER A 2 -45.89 15.64 -12.85
CA SER A 2 -45.02 14.44 -12.86
C SER A 2 -43.94 14.52 -11.79
N TYR A 3 -43.97 13.62 -10.80
CA TYR A 3 -42.93 13.42 -9.77
C TYR A 3 -41.62 12.85 -10.31
N LYS A 4 -41.51 12.70 -11.65
CA LYS A 4 -40.31 12.12 -12.28
C LYS A 4 -39.10 13.07 -12.27
N LEU A 5 -39.32 14.39 -12.34
CA LEU A 5 -38.25 15.39 -12.40
C LEU A 5 -37.40 15.47 -11.13
N PRO A 6 -37.97 15.50 -9.89
CA PRO A 6 -37.18 15.51 -8.67
C PRO A 6 -36.43 14.21 -8.44
N LEU A 7 -36.97 13.07 -8.89
CA LEU A 7 -36.28 11.77 -8.76
C LEU A 7 -35.04 11.69 -9.64
N PHE A 8 -35.11 12.20 -10.88
CA PHE A 8 -33.95 12.28 -11.77
C PHE A 8 -32.88 13.24 -11.27
N ALA A 9 -33.28 14.38 -10.70
CA ALA A 9 -32.33 15.33 -10.11
C ALA A 9 -31.62 14.75 -8.88
N ALA A 10 -32.33 14.03 -8.00
CA ALA A 10 -31.78 13.36 -6.85
C ALA A 10 -30.82 12.22 -7.27
N ALA A 11 -31.18 11.42 -8.28
CA ALA A 11 -30.32 10.36 -8.81
C ALA A 11 -29.03 10.91 -9.46
N ALA A 12 -29.16 12.02 -10.22
CA ALA A 12 -28.00 12.70 -10.82
C ALA A 12 -27.09 13.32 -9.75
N PHE A 13 -27.66 13.90 -8.67
CA PHE A 13 -26.92 14.45 -7.56
C PHE A 13 -26.18 13.36 -6.76
N LEU A 14 -26.85 12.24 -6.47
CA LEU A 14 -26.26 11.08 -5.81
C LEU A 14 -25.18 10.44 -6.68
N GLY A 15 -25.41 10.28 -7.97
CA GLY A 15 -24.43 9.76 -8.92
C GLY A 15 -23.22 10.69 -9.04
N GLY A 16 -23.44 11.99 -9.14
CA GLY A 16 -22.39 13.01 -9.14
C GLY A 16 -21.59 13.02 -7.83
N TYR A 17 -22.28 12.95 -6.69
CA TYR A 17 -21.64 12.86 -5.38
C TYR A 17 -20.79 11.58 -5.23
N MET A 18 -21.29 10.42 -5.67
CA MET A 18 -20.52 9.17 -5.66
C MET A 18 -19.29 9.25 -6.55
N LEU A 19 -19.39 9.83 -7.74
CA LEU A 19 -18.26 10.00 -8.65
C LEU A 19 -17.20 10.94 -8.09
N ILE A 20 -17.59 12.02 -7.43
CA ILE A 20 -16.68 12.98 -6.79
C ILE A 20 -16.06 12.35 -5.55
N SER A 21 -16.86 11.70 -4.70
CA SER A 21 -16.39 11.06 -3.47
C SER A 21 -15.35 9.97 -3.73
N ASN A 22 -15.54 9.17 -4.80
CA ASN A 22 -14.58 8.14 -5.20
C ASN A 22 -13.26 8.68 -5.77
N ARG A 23 -13.21 9.97 -6.12
CA ARG A 23 -12.01 10.64 -6.64
C ARG A 23 -11.26 11.47 -5.58
N GLN A 24 -11.85 11.63 -4.38
CA GLN A 24 -11.22 12.40 -3.32
C GLN A 24 -10.21 11.54 -2.56
N LEU A 25 -9.00 12.06 -2.43
CA LEU A 25 -7.99 11.53 -1.54
C LEU A 25 -8.35 11.92 -0.11
N ARG A 26 -8.37 10.95 0.80
CA ARG A 26 -8.57 11.19 2.24
C ARG A 26 -7.31 10.79 2.98
N VAL A 27 -6.86 11.66 3.87
CA VAL A 27 -5.73 11.38 4.76
C VAL A 27 -6.30 11.13 6.16
N ASN A 28 -6.16 9.91 6.64
CA ASN A 28 -6.50 9.53 8.00
C ASN A 28 -5.23 9.55 8.85
N LYS A 29 -5.32 10.03 10.09
CA LYS A 29 -4.21 10.05 11.03
C LYS A 29 -4.52 9.13 12.20
N TYR A 30 -3.55 8.29 12.56
CA TYR A 30 -3.61 7.37 13.67
C TYR A 30 -2.38 7.59 14.55
N GLU A 31 -2.54 7.49 15.84
CA GLU A 31 -1.44 7.45 16.80
C GLU A 31 -1.32 6.03 17.34
N LEU A 32 -0.13 5.45 17.21
CA LEU A 32 0.15 4.12 17.69
C LEU A 32 1.06 4.18 18.91
N LYS A 33 0.65 3.52 19.98
CA LYS A 33 1.48 3.31 21.17
C LYS A 33 2.14 1.94 21.05
N VAL A 34 3.44 1.93 20.78
CA VAL A 34 4.21 0.70 20.61
C VAL A 34 5.09 0.49 21.83
N SER A 35 4.93 -0.67 22.50
CA SER A 35 5.82 -1.08 23.58
C SER A 35 7.21 -1.38 23.01
N LYS A 36 8.27 -1.03 23.74
CA LYS A 36 9.68 -1.24 23.34
C LYS A 36 10.13 -0.43 22.11
N LEU A 37 9.38 0.61 21.70
CA LEU A 37 9.80 1.48 20.62
C LEU A 37 11.09 2.21 21.02
N PRO A 38 12.19 2.10 20.25
CA PRO A 38 13.44 2.80 20.54
C PRO A 38 13.26 4.32 20.50
N LYS A 39 14.04 5.06 21.28
CA LYS A 39 13.86 6.51 21.50
C LYS A 39 13.90 7.32 20.20
N ASN A 40 14.78 6.98 19.27
CA ASN A 40 14.93 7.69 18.01
C ASN A 40 13.75 7.48 17.04
N PHE A 41 12.87 6.52 17.34
CA PHE A 41 11.64 6.26 16.59
C PHE A 41 10.40 6.92 17.19
N VAL A 42 10.48 7.46 18.40
CA VAL A 42 9.35 8.16 19.03
C VAL A 42 8.99 9.41 18.23
N GLY A 43 7.72 9.56 17.89
CA GLY A 43 7.22 10.69 17.09
C GLY A 43 7.47 10.56 15.58
N LYS A 44 8.07 9.47 15.12
CA LYS A 44 8.25 9.21 13.69
C LYS A 44 6.92 8.95 12.99
N LYS A 45 6.79 9.48 11.78
CA LYS A 45 5.58 9.40 10.97
C LYS A 45 5.77 8.36 9.87
N ILE A 46 4.89 7.38 9.83
CA ILE A 46 4.79 6.41 8.74
C ILE A 46 3.59 6.78 7.87
N LEU A 47 3.81 6.96 6.59
CA LEU A 47 2.74 7.08 5.60
C LEU A 47 2.47 5.70 5.01
N LEU A 48 1.25 5.21 5.18
CA LEU A 48 0.80 3.95 4.60
C LEU A 48 -0.04 4.22 3.35
N LEU A 49 0.33 3.62 2.24
CA LEU A 49 -0.39 3.62 0.97
C LEU A 49 -0.71 2.17 0.58
N ALA A 50 -1.87 1.96 -0.05
CA ALA A 50 -2.26 0.66 -0.60
C ALA A 50 -3.33 0.85 -1.70
N ASP A 51 -3.58 -0.20 -2.49
CA ASP A 51 -4.73 -0.32 -3.39
C ASP A 51 -4.90 0.88 -4.34
N LEU A 52 -3.82 1.32 -4.95
CA LEU A 52 -3.86 2.44 -5.89
C LEU A 52 -4.60 2.08 -7.17
N HIS A 53 -4.33 0.88 -7.71
CA HIS A 53 -4.95 0.39 -8.93
C HIS A 53 -4.95 1.44 -10.04
N LYS A 54 -6.07 1.63 -10.74
CA LYS A 54 -6.24 2.63 -11.82
C LYS A 54 -6.46 4.07 -11.33
N LYS A 55 -6.49 4.31 -10.03
CA LYS A 55 -6.69 5.66 -9.49
C LYS A 55 -5.44 6.52 -9.73
N ARG A 56 -5.64 7.76 -10.15
CA ARG A 56 -4.53 8.68 -10.47
C ARG A 56 -4.41 9.89 -9.54
N TYR A 57 -5.45 10.27 -8.81
CA TYR A 57 -5.48 11.41 -7.88
C TYR A 57 -4.76 12.65 -8.42
N GLY A 58 -5.35 13.24 -9.48
CA GLY A 58 -4.80 14.35 -10.23
C GLY A 58 -3.89 13.94 -11.38
N ASP A 59 -3.48 14.92 -12.19
CA ASP A 59 -2.58 14.68 -13.31
C ASP A 59 -1.23 14.20 -12.79
N ASN A 60 -0.72 13.12 -13.38
CA ASN A 60 0.55 12.51 -12.96
C ASN A 60 0.66 12.27 -11.44
N PHE A 61 -0.45 11.93 -10.79
CA PHE A 61 -0.53 11.70 -9.34
C PHE A 61 -0.20 12.92 -8.47
N ASN A 62 -0.29 14.14 -9.01
CA ASN A 62 0.13 15.34 -8.29
C ASN A 62 -0.61 15.53 -6.95
N ASN A 63 -1.92 15.27 -6.90
CA ASN A 63 -2.68 15.40 -5.66
C ASN A 63 -2.23 14.40 -4.61
N LEU A 64 -1.93 13.16 -5.01
CA LEU A 64 -1.38 12.14 -4.12
C LEU A 64 -0.01 12.56 -3.58
N VAL A 65 0.90 12.92 -4.47
CA VAL A 65 2.27 13.31 -4.09
C VAL A 65 2.27 14.55 -3.19
N ASN A 66 1.45 15.57 -3.50
CA ASN A 66 1.34 16.77 -2.66
C ASN A 66 0.81 16.43 -1.25
N SER A 67 -0.15 15.48 -1.16
CA SER A 67 -0.65 15.00 0.13
C SER A 67 0.42 14.22 0.91
N CYS A 68 1.25 13.43 0.20
CA CYS A 68 2.39 12.74 0.82
C CYS A 68 3.43 13.74 1.34
N ILE A 69 3.77 14.76 0.58
CA ILE A 69 4.69 15.84 1.01
C ILE A 69 4.13 16.56 2.25
N ALA A 70 2.84 16.93 2.21
CA ALA A 70 2.18 17.64 3.32
C ALA A 70 2.07 16.80 4.61
N ALA A 71 2.14 15.48 4.51
CA ALA A 71 2.18 14.58 5.66
C ALA A 71 3.55 14.57 6.37
N GLU A 72 4.62 15.00 5.67
CA GLU A 72 6.00 14.99 6.18
C GLU A 72 6.40 13.64 6.78
N PRO A 73 6.30 12.53 6.02
CA PRO A 73 6.61 11.22 6.56
C PRO A 73 8.11 11.01 6.73
N ASP A 74 8.50 10.28 7.78
CA ASP A 74 9.85 9.75 7.94
C ASP A 74 10.06 8.49 7.09
N PHE A 75 8.98 7.71 6.88
CA PHE A 75 8.97 6.51 6.06
C PHE A 75 7.66 6.38 5.27
N ILE A 76 7.72 5.77 4.10
CA ILE A 76 6.55 5.42 3.29
C ILE A 76 6.48 3.91 3.16
N PHE A 77 5.35 3.32 3.57
CA PHE A 77 5.05 1.90 3.37
C PHE A 77 3.95 1.77 2.33
N PHE A 78 4.24 1.07 1.24
CA PHE A 78 3.29 0.80 0.19
C PHE A 78 2.87 -0.68 0.25
N ALA A 79 1.64 -0.91 0.68
CA ALA A 79 1.13 -2.25 1.00
C ALA A 79 0.44 -2.92 -0.20
N GLY A 80 1.09 -2.86 -1.37
CA GLY A 80 0.67 -3.61 -2.56
C GLY A 80 -0.45 -2.98 -3.38
N ASP A 81 -0.82 -3.68 -4.43
CA ASP A 81 -1.87 -3.31 -5.38
C ASP A 81 -1.66 -1.92 -6.00
N LEU A 82 -0.41 -1.66 -6.37
CA LEU A 82 -0.01 -0.48 -7.13
C LEU A 82 -0.66 -0.48 -8.52
N TYR A 83 -0.79 -1.66 -9.12
CA TYR A 83 -1.35 -1.90 -10.44
C TYR A 83 -2.66 -2.66 -10.37
N SER A 84 -3.49 -2.49 -11.40
CA SER A 84 -4.57 -3.43 -11.73
C SER A 84 -4.04 -4.52 -12.67
N ARG A 85 -4.63 -5.72 -12.61
CA ARG A 85 -4.23 -6.88 -13.44
C ARG A 85 -4.17 -6.60 -14.94
N ASP A 86 -5.03 -5.72 -15.40
CA ASP A 86 -5.18 -5.33 -16.81
C ASP A 86 -4.41 -4.06 -17.18
N GLU A 87 -3.59 -3.52 -16.27
CA GLU A 87 -2.69 -2.40 -16.59
C GLU A 87 -1.38 -2.91 -17.19
N THR A 88 -1.08 -2.45 -18.39
CA THR A 88 0.15 -2.79 -19.12
C THR A 88 1.18 -1.67 -19.09
N ASP A 89 0.75 -0.41 -18.92
CA ASP A 89 1.66 0.74 -18.85
C ASP A 89 2.13 0.99 -17.41
N MET A 90 3.36 0.57 -17.14
CA MET A 90 4.00 0.74 -15.84
C MET A 90 4.64 2.12 -15.64
N ILE A 91 4.91 2.85 -16.72
CA ILE A 91 5.72 4.08 -16.69
C ILE A 91 5.18 5.14 -15.70
N PRO A 92 3.87 5.48 -15.71
CA PRO A 92 3.38 6.52 -14.81
C PRO A 92 3.53 6.16 -13.33
N LYS A 93 3.37 4.87 -12.99
CA LYS A 93 3.45 4.40 -11.60
C LYS A 93 4.88 4.25 -11.12
N LEU A 94 5.80 3.85 -12.00
CA LEU A 94 7.23 3.89 -11.70
C LEU A 94 7.70 5.33 -11.47
N ALA A 95 7.21 6.30 -12.25
CA ALA A 95 7.47 7.71 -12.02
C ALA A 95 6.91 8.19 -10.68
N LEU A 96 5.70 7.73 -10.29
CA LEU A 96 5.15 7.97 -8.95
C LEU A 96 6.07 7.42 -7.87
N MET A 97 6.50 6.15 -7.97
CA MET A 97 7.34 5.52 -6.95
C MET A 97 8.69 6.23 -6.78
N LYS A 98 9.29 6.71 -7.87
CA LYS A 98 10.48 7.59 -7.81
C LYS A 98 10.21 8.86 -7.02
N ARG A 99 9.06 9.51 -7.23
CA ARG A 99 8.68 10.72 -6.49
C ARG A 99 8.47 10.45 -5.01
N LEU A 100 7.81 9.33 -4.66
CA LEU A 100 7.59 8.92 -3.26
C LEU A 100 8.93 8.68 -2.56
N LYS A 101 9.84 7.95 -3.18
CA LYS A 101 11.18 7.69 -2.65
C LYS A 101 12.00 8.97 -2.40
N HIS A 102 11.76 10.04 -3.19
CA HIS A 102 12.42 11.34 -2.94
C HIS A 102 11.80 12.09 -1.74
N ILE A 103 10.59 11.74 -1.30
CA ILE A 103 9.96 12.31 -0.09
C ILE A 103 10.55 11.63 1.15
N ALA A 104 10.56 10.28 1.18
CA ALA A 104 11.08 9.49 2.29
C ALA A 104 11.50 8.08 1.82
N PRO A 105 12.34 7.36 2.58
CA PRO A 105 12.61 5.95 2.34
C PRO A 105 11.30 5.18 2.15
N THR A 106 11.17 4.46 1.04
CA THR A 106 9.93 3.81 0.62
C THR A 106 10.12 2.30 0.59
N TYR A 107 9.26 1.60 1.32
CA TYR A 107 9.19 0.15 1.42
C TYR A 107 7.92 -0.34 0.74
N TYR A 108 8.04 -1.42 -0.02
CA TYR A 108 6.96 -1.96 -0.83
C TYR A 108 6.80 -3.47 -0.58
N ILE A 109 5.58 -3.90 -0.42
CA ILE A 109 5.19 -5.31 -0.48
C ILE A 109 4.28 -5.53 -1.69
N PHE A 110 4.23 -6.76 -2.20
CA PHE A 110 3.36 -7.12 -3.30
C PHE A 110 1.97 -7.48 -2.80
N GLY A 111 0.95 -6.90 -3.44
CA GLY A 111 -0.43 -7.30 -3.30
C GLY A 111 -0.78 -8.47 -4.20
N ASN A 112 -2.05 -8.85 -4.20
CA ASN A 112 -2.53 -9.97 -5.00
C ASN A 112 -2.55 -9.66 -6.50
N HIS A 113 -2.66 -8.40 -6.89
CA HIS A 113 -2.64 -8.01 -8.31
C HIS A 113 -1.25 -8.15 -8.92
N GLU A 114 -0.20 -7.83 -8.18
CA GLU A 114 1.17 -8.02 -8.64
C GLU A 114 1.55 -9.49 -8.72
N THR A 115 1.02 -10.32 -7.82
CA THR A 115 1.39 -11.74 -7.73
C THR A 115 0.58 -12.68 -8.63
N ASP A 116 -0.45 -12.18 -9.29
CA ASP A 116 -1.24 -12.97 -10.25
C ASP A 116 -0.43 -13.42 -11.49
N ASN A 117 0.63 -12.69 -11.84
CA ASN A 117 1.55 -13.03 -12.89
C ASN A 117 3.00 -12.87 -12.40
N MET A 118 3.64 -13.98 -12.08
CA MET A 118 4.98 -14.00 -11.46
C MET A 118 6.06 -13.38 -12.34
N ASP A 119 6.01 -13.55 -13.67
CA ASP A 119 6.99 -12.94 -14.57
C ASP A 119 6.90 -11.41 -14.53
N ASN A 120 5.69 -10.88 -14.50
CA ASN A 120 5.45 -9.44 -14.33
C ASN A 120 5.86 -8.95 -12.95
N ALA A 121 5.67 -9.78 -11.90
CA ALA A 121 6.06 -9.46 -10.53
C ALA A 121 7.58 -9.31 -10.39
N GLU A 122 8.37 -10.20 -11.00
CA GLU A 122 9.83 -10.10 -11.00
C GLU A 122 10.32 -8.87 -11.78
N ALA A 123 9.76 -8.62 -12.97
CA ALA A 123 10.08 -7.43 -13.75
C ALA A 123 9.73 -6.13 -13.02
N LEU A 124 8.61 -6.13 -12.29
CA LEU A 124 8.20 -5.00 -11.44
C LEU A 124 9.15 -4.81 -10.27
N ALA A 125 9.53 -5.88 -9.55
CA ALA A 125 10.47 -5.81 -8.44
C ALA A 125 11.79 -5.17 -8.87
N LEU A 126 12.34 -5.61 -10.00
CA LEU A 126 13.56 -5.04 -10.55
C LEU A 126 13.43 -3.54 -10.83
N LYS A 127 12.38 -3.12 -11.53
CA LYS A 127 12.14 -1.70 -11.84
C LYS A 127 11.90 -0.84 -10.60
N LEU A 128 11.21 -1.35 -9.58
CA LEU A 128 11.01 -0.63 -8.32
C LEU A 128 12.33 -0.49 -7.55
N THR A 129 13.16 -1.53 -7.54
CA THR A 129 14.50 -1.48 -6.94
C THR A 129 15.39 -0.46 -7.66
N GLU A 130 15.35 -0.40 -8.99
CA GLU A 130 16.03 0.64 -9.78
C GLU A 130 15.52 2.06 -9.47
N CYS A 131 14.26 2.20 -9.04
CA CYS A 131 13.71 3.44 -8.52
C CYS A 131 14.20 3.78 -7.10
N GLY A 132 14.96 2.89 -6.44
CA GLY A 132 15.43 3.03 -5.07
C GLY A 132 14.38 2.70 -4.01
N VAL A 133 13.39 1.89 -4.35
CA VAL A 133 12.36 1.38 -3.44
C VAL A 133 12.85 0.07 -2.82
N HIS A 134 12.67 -0.09 -1.51
CA HIS A 134 12.98 -1.32 -0.79
C HIS A 134 11.84 -2.33 -0.96
N ILE A 135 12.14 -3.51 -1.49
CA ILE A 135 11.12 -4.54 -1.75
C ILE A 135 11.20 -5.61 -0.67
N LEU A 136 10.09 -5.83 0.01
CA LEU A 136 9.94 -6.88 1.01
C LEU A 136 9.07 -8.01 0.47
N ARG A 137 9.63 -9.22 0.38
CA ARG A 137 8.94 -10.43 -0.12
C ARG A 137 9.29 -11.62 0.76
N ASN A 138 8.50 -11.84 1.80
CA ASN A 138 8.74 -12.86 2.82
C ASN A 138 10.12 -12.73 3.47
N ASN A 139 10.51 -11.51 3.75
CA ASN A 139 11.79 -11.19 4.38
C ASN A 139 11.63 -10.04 5.39
N MET A 140 12.67 -9.83 6.13
CA MET A 140 12.82 -8.77 7.12
C MET A 140 13.88 -7.78 6.65
N GLU A 141 13.66 -6.51 6.92
CA GLU A 141 14.66 -5.46 6.81
C GLU A 141 14.72 -4.64 8.10
N GLN A 142 15.91 -4.22 8.47
CA GLN A 142 16.15 -3.40 9.64
C GLN A 142 16.22 -1.92 9.25
N ILE A 143 15.36 -1.10 9.83
CA ILE A 143 15.43 0.36 9.70
C ILE A 143 16.25 0.91 10.85
N LYS A 144 17.27 1.71 10.55
CA LYS A 144 18.19 2.31 11.54
C LYS A 144 18.05 3.81 11.61
N ILE A 145 18.05 4.37 12.83
CA ILE A 145 18.16 5.81 13.09
C ILE A 145 19.17 6.00 14.22
N GLY A 146 20.35 6.49 13.88
CA GLY A 146 21.48 6.52 14.83
C GLY A 146 21.84 5.11 15.30
N GLU A 147 21.89 4.90 16.60
CA GLU A 147 22.18 3.59 17.20
C GLU A 147 20.92 2.71 17.36
N ASP A 148 19.73 3.30 17.19
CA ASP A 148 18.47 2.58 17.34
C ASP A 148 18.03 1.93 16.03
N HIS A 149 17.32 0.82 16.14
CA HIS A 149 16.70 0.14 14.99
C HIS A 149 15.35 -0.47 15.32
N ILE A 150 14.57 -0.70 14.27
CA ILE A 150 13.36 -1.52 14.28
C ILE A 150 13.42 -2.52 13.14
N ASN A 151 12.79 -3.67 13.29
CA ASN A 151 12.65 -4.66 12.23
C ASN A 151 11.28 -4.50 11.56
N ILE A 152 11.26 -4.48 10.24
CA ILE A 152 10.04 -4.51 9.45
C ILE A 152 10.00 -5.81 8.64
N TYR A 153 8.82 -6.41 8.62
CA TYR A 153 8.59 -7.66 7.91
C TYR A 153 7.59 -7.44 6.78
N GLY A 154 7.93 -7.88 5.58
CA GLY A 154 7.03 -7.84 4.45
C GLY A 154 6.62 -9.23 3.99
N THR A 155 5.31 -9.47 3.88
CA THR A 155 4.78 -10.74 3.41
C THR A 155 4.23 -10.63 2.00
N GLN A 156 4.47 -11.66 1.20
CA GLN A 156 3.75 -11.92 -0.03
C GLN A 156 2.89 -13.16 0.21
N LEU A 157 1.61 -12.96 0.46
CA LEU A 157 0.70 -14.06 0.76
C LEU A 157 0.33 -14.83 -0.51
N PRO A 158 0.16 -16.16 -0.45
CA PRO A 158 -0.41 -16.95 -1.53
C PRO A 158 -1.82 -16.49 -1.92
N GLN A 159 -2.19 -16.66 -3.18
CA GLN A 159 -3.47 -16.20 -3.75
C GLN A 159 -4.71 -16.75 -3.01
N ARG A 160 -4.62 -17.95 -2.41
CA ARG A 160 -5.72 -18.53 -1.62
C ARG A 160 -6.20 -17.67 -0.45
N PHE A 161 -5.38 -16.71 0.02
CA PHE A 161 -5.78 -15.77 1.08
C PHE A 161 -6.54 -14.55 0.55
N TYR A 162 -6.58 -14.38 -0.76
CA TYR A 162 -7.26 -13.25 -1.40
C TYR A 162 -8.50 -13.65 -2.18
N ARG A 163 -8.52 -14.87 -2.71
CA ARG A 163 -9.63 -15.40 -3.49
C ARG A 163 -9.63 -16.93 -3.52
N ASN A 164 -10.80 -17.52 -3.70
CA ASN A 164 -10.97 -18.95 -3.96
C ASN A 164 -10.65 -19.29 -5.43
N GLU A 165 -10.62 -20.59 -5.76
CA GLU A 165 -10.39 -21.07 -7.14
C GLU A 165 -11.47 -20.59 -8.11
N ASP A 166 -12.71 -20.42 -7.65
CA ASP A 166 -13.82 -19.85 -8.40
C ASP A 166 -13.83 -18.30 -8.46
N PHE A 167 -12.74 -17.66 -8.03
CA PHE A 167 -12.58 -16.22 -7.92
C PHE A 167 -13.54 -15.51 -6.94
N SER A 168 -14.25 -16.27 -6.10
CA SER A 168 -15.04 -15.69 -5.02
C SER A 168 -14.15 -15.18 -3.87
N HIS A 169 -14.72 -14.30 -3.05
CA HIS A 169 -14.08 -13.75 -1.85
C HIS A 169 -14.81 -14.16 -0.57
N HIS A 170 -15.65 -15.22 -0.66
CA HIS A 170 -16.36 -15.74 0.49
C HIS A 170 -15.53 -16.81 1.18
N ASP A 171 -15.61 -16.85 2.52
CA ASP A 171 -14.99 -17.88 3.36
C ASP A 171 -13.48 -18.08 3.10
N LEU A 172 -12.76 -16.98 2.84
CA LEU A 172 -11.32 -17.03 2.64
C LEU A 172 -10.60 -17.54 3.90
N PRO A 173 -9.57 -18.37 3.73
CA PRO A 173 -8.81 -18.86 4.86
C PRO A 173 -8.09 -17.71 5.56
N GLN A 174 -8.07 -17.74 6.90
CA GLN A 174 -7.24 -16.85 7.69
C GLN A 174 -5.83 -17.42 7.80
N ILE A 175 -4.82 -16.55 7.64
CA ILE A 175 -3.44 -16.95 7.87
C ILE A 175 -3.24 -17.29 9.35
N LYS A 176 -2.69 -18.46 9.62
CA LYS A 176 -2.36 -18.91 10.96
C LYS A 176 -0.96 -18.46 11.35
N LYS A 177 -0.72 -18.36 12.65
CA LYS A 177 0.57 -17.93 13.18
C LYS A 177 1.73 -18.79 12.68
N ASP A 178 1.54 -20.11 12.64
CA ASP A 178 2.57 -21.04 12.16
C ASP A 178 2.88 -20.88 10.66
N GLU A 179 1.87 -20.55 9.85
CA GLU A 179 2.08 -20.22 8.43
C GLU A 179 2.85 -18.90 8.27
N LEU A 180 2.51 -17.88 9.07
CA LEU A 180 3.23 -16.62 9.07
C LEU A 180 4.68 -16.79 9.53
N THR A 181 4.90 -17.57 10.58
CA THR A 181 6.24 -17.91 11.06
C THR A 181 7.06 -18.67 10.01
N LYS A 182 6.44 -19.56 9.23
CA LYS A 182 7.15 -20.24 8.12
C LYS A 182 7.55 -19.28 7.01
N LEU A 183 6.79 -18.22 6.76
CA LEU A 183 7.09 -17.22 5.73
C LEU A 183 8.18 -16.22 6.18
N LEU A 184 8.15 -15.80 7.43
CA LEU A 184 8.93 -14.67 7.94
C LEU A 184 10.01 -15.06 8.95
N GLY A 185 10.00 -16.30 9.45
CA GLY A 185 10.79 -16.69 10.63
C GLY A 185 10.12 -16.26 11.94
N GLU A 186 10.69 -16.65 13.06
CA GLU A 186 10.29 -16.17 14.38
C GLU A 186 10.88 -14.79 14.63
N PRO A 187 10.05 -13.78 14.98
CA PRO A 187 10.58 -12.46 15.33
C PRO A 187 11.31 -12.51 16.66
N ASP A 188 12.42 -11.78 16.77
CA ASP A 188 13.08 -11.60 18.04
C ASP A 188 12.22 -10.73 18.95
N ARG A 189 11.62 -11.35 19.97
CA ARG A 189 10.72 -10.67 20.90
C ARG A 189 11.43 -9.70 21.86
N SER A 190 12.75 -9.68 21.89
CA SER A 190 13.52 -8.68 22.64
C SER A 190 13.58 -7.34 21.92
N GLU A 191 13.40 -7.33 20.59
CA GLU A 191 13.47 -6.17 19.73
C GLU A 191 12.08 -5.59 19.41
N CYS A 192 12.06 -4.41 18.80
CA CYS A 192 10.87 -3.81 18.23
C CYS A 192 10.68 -4.32 16.80
N ASN A 193 9.56 -5.04 16.60
CA ASN A 193 9.19 -5.63 15.33
C ASN A 193 7.84 -5.08 14.86
#